data_b3a86f95a45f5ef0ca823411e753728b
#
_entry.id   b3a86f95a45f5ef0ca823411e753728b
#
_cell.length_a   1.000
_cell.length_b   1.000
_cell.length_c   1.000
_cell.angle_alpha   90.00
_cell.angle_beta   90.00
_cell.angle_gamma   90.00
#
_symmetry.space_group_name_H-M   'P 1'
#
loop_
_entity.id
_entity.type
_entity.pdbx_description
1 polymer ?
#
loop_
_entity_poly.entity_id
_entity_poly.type
_entity_poly.pdbx_seq_one_letter_code
_entity_poly.pdbx_strand_id
1 'polypeptide(L)'
;MSRSSAINRRAFLGSAAALGAAGLAMPSLAQQYDPYTGQPIHGGAPGAVPGAAPDAGQVQYDPNADSRHNISSFSAQSWQPHFETLTNGAILCDLTSRAVHFWSEDGGTYRVYPSSIPVSEDLTRTGRTEIIKKVEGPSWSPTPDMKARNPEWPDFVGPGPDNPLGTHALWLSWQYYRIHGTHDTRKIGRKSSNGCIGLYNEHIKELFGLTKIGTQVLVI
;
A
#
# COMPACT_ATOMS: atom_id res chain seq x y z
N MET A 1 -55.94 -34.01 36.71
CA MET A 1 -57.24 -33.51 36.25
C MET A 1 -57.06 -32.17 35.55
N SER A 2 -57.58 -32.15 34.39
CA SER A 2 -58.08 -31.05 33.53
C SER A 2 -57.04 -30.35 32.64
N ARG A 3 -57.07 -30.66 31.50
CA ARG A 3 -57.75 -30.39 30.18
C ARG A 3 -57.06 -29.27 29.43
N SER A 4 -56.43 -29.71 28.37
CA SER A 4 -56.07 -29.04 27.15
C SER A 4 -57.22 -28.17 26.58
N SER A 5 -56.91 -27.04 26.01
CA SER A 5 -57.82 -26.37 25.08
C SER A 5 -56.99 -25.78 23.94
N ALA A 6 -57.13 -26.44 22.81
CA ALA A 6 -56.67 -26.03 21.50
C ALA A 6 -57.55 -24.88 20.99
N ILE A 7 -56.94 -23.81 20.50
CA ILE A 7 -57.63 -22.74 19.76
C ILE A 7 -57.35 -22.89 18.27
N ASN A 8 -58.41 -23.11 17.55
CA ASN A 8 -58.52 -23.35 16.13
C ASN A 8 -58.30 -22.06 15.31
N ARG A 9 -57.41 -22.12 14.36
CA ARG A 9 -57.24 -21.08 13.35
C ARG A 9 -58.09 -21.40 12.15
N ARG A 10 -59.20 -20.72 11.96
CA ARG A 10 -59.88 -20.64 10.65
C ARG A 10 -60.71 -19.35 10.54
N ALA A 11 -60.47 -18.70 9.42
CA ALA A 11 -61.34 -17.82 8.67
C ALA A 11 -61.49 -16.36 9.19
N PHE A 12 -60.86 -15.46 8.46
CA PHE A 12 -61.51 -14.24 8.02
C PHE A 12 -61.09 -13.93 6.57
N LEU A 13 -62.01 -14.27 5.67
CA LEU A 13 -62.04 -13.77 4.30
C LEU A 13 -62.75 -12.39 4.35
N GLY A 14 -62.00 -11.35 4.00
CA GLY A 14 -62.55 -10.05 3.77
C GLY A 14 -61.96 -9.46 2.51
N SER A 15 -62.74 -9.49 1.44
CA SER A 15 -62.41 -8.86 0.16
C SER A 15 -62.42 -7.33 0.28
N ALA A 16 -61.35 -6.69 -0.12
CA ALA A 16 -61.38 -5.26 -0.46
C ALA A 16 -60.62 -5.08 -1.79
N ALA A 17 -61.31 -4.56 -2.74
CA ALA A 17 -60.93 -4.37 -4.12
C ALA A 17 -59.81 -3.30 -4.27
N ALA A 18 -58.97 -3.58 -5.20
CA ALA A 18 -57.79 -2.81 -5.58
C ALA A 18 -58.10 -1.48 -6.24
N LEU A 19 -57.20 -0.54 -6.03
CA LEU A 19 -56.85 0.49 -6.97
C LEU A 19 -55.35 0.35 -7.27
N GLY A 20 -55.04 0.03 -8.51
CA GLY A 20 -53.69 -0.15 -9.01
C GLY A 20 -52.95 1.18 -9.03
N ALA A 21 -51.83 1.22 -8.31
CA ALA A 21 -50.74 2.13 -8.60
C ALA A 21 -49.63 1.29 -9.19
N ALA A 22 -49.43 1.39 -10.50
CA ALA A 22 -48.26 0.88 -11.17
C ALA A 22 -47.02 1.64 -10.70
N GLY A 23 -46.43 1.17 -9.63
CA GLY A 23 -45.07 1.60 -9.20
C GLY A 23 -44.08 1.11 -10.21
N LEU A 24 -43.57 2.00 -11.05
CA LEU A 24 -42.38 1.72 -11.86
C LEU A 24 -41.23 1.41 -10.88
N ALA A 25 -40.89 0.14 -10.78
CA ALA A 25 -39.64 -0.28 -10.14
C ALA A 25 -38.50 0.28 -10.99
N MET A 26 -37.90 1.37 -10.53
CA MET A 26 -36.63 1.82 -11.09
C MET A 26 -35.56 0.76 -10.76
N PRO A 27 -34.83 0.25 -11.76
CA PRO A 27 -33.69 -0.60 -11.48
C PRO A 27 -32.71 0.24 -10.64
N SER A 28 -32.34 -0.27 -9.48
CA SER A 28 -31.23 0.30 -8.71
C SER A 28 -29.97 0.12 -9.56
N LEU A 29 -29.48 1.21 -10.14
CA LEU A 29 -28.18 1.25 -10.77
C LEU A 29 -27.16 0.96 -9.67
N ALA A 30 -26.72 -0.30 -9.57
CA ALA A 30 -25.57 -0.60 -8.75
C ALA A 30 -24.40 0.23 -9.29
N GLN A 31 -23.93 1.19 -8.51
CA GLN A 31 -22.72 1.94 -8.84
C GLN A 31 -21.57 0.95 -9.00
N GLN A 32 -21.07 0.81 -10.21
CA GLN A 32 -19.85 0.07 -10.47
C GLN A 32 -18.66 0.91 -10.06
N TYR A 33 -17.80 0.31 -9.25
CA TYR A 33 -16.54 0.89 -8.83
C TYR A 33 -15.39 0.24 -9.59
N ASP A 34 -14.41 1.02 -9.98
CA ASP A 34 -13.16 0.54 -10.57
C ASP A 34 -12.42 -0.28 -9.50
N PRO A 35 -12.12 -1.58 -9.75
CA PRO A 35 -11.46 -2.43 -8.77
C PRO A 35 -10.01 -2.03 -8.47
N TYR A 36 -9.41 -1.16 -9.28
CA TYR A 36 -8.03 -0.68 -9.10
C TYR A 36 -7.93 0.65 -8.38
N THR A 37 -8.92 1.53 -8.58
CA THR A 37 -8.88 2.90 -8.02
C THR A 37 -9.91 3.12 -6.91
N GLY A 38 -10.94 2.24 -6.78
CA GLY A 38 -12.04 2.41 -5.84
C GLY A 38 -12.96 3.61 -6.17
N GLN A 39 -12.82 4.20 -7.35
CA GLN A 39 -13.63 5.33 -7.79
C GLN A 39 -14.93 4.85 -8.45
N PRO A 40 -16.06 5.59 -8.30
CA PRO A 40 -17.29 5.26 -9.00
C PRO A 40 -17.09 5.40 -10.52
N ILE A 41 -17.44 4.38 -11.29
CA ILE A 41 -17.50 4.48 -12.75
C ILE A 41 -18.78 5.25 -13.10
N HIS A 42 -18.66 6.50 -13.50
CA HIS A 42 -19.76 7.27 -14.00
C HIS A 42 -20.12 6.78 -15.40
N GLY A 43 -21.24 6.08 -15.51
CA GLY A 43 -21.82 5.72 -16.80
C GLY A 43 -22.13 6.99 -17.58
N GLY A 44 -21.46 7.20 -18.70
CA GLY A 44 -21.71 8.33 -19.59
C GLY A 44 -23.14 8.33 -20.10
N ALA A 45 -23.76 9.50 -20.14
CA ALA A 45 -25.07 9.72 -20.74
C ALA A 45 -25.03 9.29 -22.24
N PRO A 46 -26.11 8.69 -22.78
CA PRO A 46 -26.17 8.32 -24.19
C PRO A 46 -26.25 9.57 -25.04
N GLY A 47 -25.19 9.87 -25.79
CA GLY A 47 -25.16 11.00 -26.71
C GLY A 47 -23.80 11.58 -27.08
N ALA A 48 -22.68 11.01 -26.65
CA ALA A 48 -21.36 11.49 -27.05
C ALA A 48 -20.92 10.88 -28.37
N VAL A 49 -20.65 11.72 -29.37
CA VAL A 49 -20.07 11.37 -30.67
C VAL A 49 -18.68 10.72 -30.51
N PRO A 50 -18.34 9.66 -31.27
CA PRO A 50 -17.02 9.04 -31.23
C PRO A 50 -16.03 9.95 -31.97
N GLY A 51 -15.08 10.56 -31.25
CA GLY A 51 -14.05 11.33 -31.95
C GLY A 51 -13.15 12.27 -31.17
N ALA A 52 -13.14 12.23 -29.86
CA ALA A 52 -12.08 12.89 -29.10
C ALA A 52 -11.61 11.93 -27.99
N ALA A 53 -10.36 11.48 -28.09
CA ALA A 53 -9.70 10.87 -26.94
C ALA A 53 -9.78 11.90 -25.79
N PRO A 54 -10.23 11.51 -24.58
CA PRO A 54 -10.12 12.40 -23.45
C PRO A 54 -8.64 12.68 -23.28
N ASP A 55 -8.28 13.96 -23.27
CA ASP A 55 -6.99 14.44 -22.81
C ASP A 55 -6.73 13.71 -21.48
N ALA A 56 -5.73 12.85 -21.48
CA ALA A 56 -5.24 12.20 -20.29
C ALA A 56 -4.62 13.34 -19.46
N GLY A 57 -5.50 14.05 -18.72
CA GLY A 57 -5.11 15.08 -17.79
C GLY A 57 -3.98 14.51 -16.98
N GLN A 58 -2.80 15.06 -17.14
CA GLN A 58 -1.61 14.72 -16.37
C GLN A 58 -2.04 14.79 -14.93
N VAL A 59 -2.11 13.64 -14.27
CA VAL A 59 -2.30 13.56 -12.83
C VAL A 59 -1.07 14.23 -12.25
N GLN A 60 -1.22 15.52 -11.94
CA GLN A 60 -0.15 16.31 -11.36
C GLN A 60 0.13 15.69 -10.00
N TYR A 61 1.29 15.05 -9.86
CA TYR A 61 1.77 14.51 -8.61
C TYR A 61 1.95 15.68 -7.63
N ASP A 62 1.07 15.75 -6.63
CA ASP A 62 1.25 16.63 -5.48
C ASP A 62 2.02 15.87 -4.39
N PRO A 63 3.29 16.22 -4.15
CA PRO A 63 4.08 15.56 -3.10
C PRO A 63 3.54 15.82 -1.68
N ASN A 64 2.59 16.74 -1.53
CA ASN A 64 1.95 17.08 -0.26
C ASN A 64 0.47 16.62 -0.20
N ALA A 65 -0.03 15.92 -1.23
CA ALA A 65 -1.37 15.35 -1.16
C ALA A 65 -1.42 14.34 -0.02
N ASP A 66 -2.38 14.50 0.89
CA ASP A 66 -2.64 13.56 1.98
C ASP A 66 -2.90 12.17 1.40
N SER A 67 -1.88 11.33 1.36
CA SER A 67 -2.01 9.94 0.96
C SER A 67 -2.79 9.23 2.07
N ARG A 68 -3.94 8.69 1.73
CA ARG A 68 -4.70 7.84 2.66
C ARG A 68 -3.92 6.56 2.90
N HIS A 69 -3.31 6.46 4.06
CA HIS A 69 -2.52 5.30 4.46
C HIS A 69 -3.43 4.21 5.03
N ASN A 70 -3.35 3.01 4.48
CA ASN A 70 -4.01 1.86 5.07
C ASN A 70 -3.11 1.28 6.18
N ILE A 71 -3.24 1.79 7.40
CA ILE A 71 -2.47 1.35 8.58
C ILE A 71 -3.22 0.33 9.43
N SER A 72 -4.39 -0.11 9.02
CA SER A 72 -5.29 -0.94 9.84
C SER A 72 -4.83 -2.38 10.06
N SER A 73 -3.79 -2.84 9.36
CA SER A 73 -3.31 -4.23 9.42
C SER A 73 -2.04 -4.43 10.25
N PHE A 74 -1.51 -3.38 10.87
CA PHE A 74 -0.24 -3.46 11.58
C PHE A 74 -0.44 -3.66 13.07
N SER A 75 0.12 -4.75 13.60
CA SER A 75 0.26 -4.95 15.03
C SER A 75 1.59 -4.37 15.51
N ALA A 76 1.57 -3.68 16.65
CA ALA A 76 2.81 -3.26 17.29
C ALA A 76 3.67 -4.49 17.60
N GLN A 77 4.95 -4.42 17.28
CA GLN A 77 5.92 -5.48 17.53
C GLN A 77 6.84 -5.11 18.69
N SER A 78 7.32 -6.13 19.41
CA SER A 78 8.43 -6.00 20.36
C SER A 78 9.74 -6.29 19.64
N TRP A 79 10.81 -5.61 19.99
CA TRP A 79 12.11 -5.79 19.36
C TRP A 79 12.88 -7.02 19.87
N GLN A 80 12.65 -7.44 21.12
CA GLN A 80 13.41 -8.49 21.82
C GLN A 80 13.45 -9.85 21.09
N PRO A 81 12.39 -10.31 20.44
CA PRO A 81 12.45 -11.55 19.67
C PRO A 81 13.37 -11.47 18.44
N HIS A 82 13.69 -10.26 17.99
CA HIS A 82 14.34 -10.00 16.71
C HIS A 82 15.79 -9.50 16.86
N PHE A 83 16.12 -8.83 17.95
CA PHE A 83 17.43 -8.20 18.17
C PHE A 83 17.92 -8.47 19.59
N GLU A 84 19.23 -8.66 19.75
CA GLU A 84 19.87 -8.82 21.04
C GLU A 84 19.98 -7.50 21.80
N THR A 85 20.23 -6.42 21.05
CA THR A 85 20.35 -5.06 21.57
C THR A 85 19.77 -4.08 20.56
N LEU A 86 19.51 -2.84 21.00
CA LEU A 86 19.14 -1.72 20.12
C LEU A 86 20.31 -0.81 19.76
N THR A 87 21.55 -1.30 19.86
CA THR A 87 22.73 -0.51 19.50
C THR A 87 22.60 0.06 18.08
N ASN A 88 22.74 1.36 17.94
CA ASN A 88 22.51 2.12 16.72
C ASN A 88 21.05 2.13 16.20
N GLY A 89 20.07 1.68 17.00
CA GLY A 89 18.70 1.49 16.58
C GLY A 89 18.50 0.21 15.76
N ALA A 90 17.24 -0.18 15.54
CA ALA A 90 16.90 -1.40 14.85
C ALA A 90 15.70 -1.22 13.93
N ILE A 91 15.74 -1.88 12.76
CA ILE A 91 14.66 -1.94 11.78
C ILE A 91 14.29 -3.40 11.53
N LEU A 92 13.00 -3.73 11.65
CA LEU A 92 12.43 -4.98 11.21
C LEU A 92 11.60 -4.72 9.94
N CYS A 93 11.95 -5.35 8.83
CA CYS A 93 11.14 -5.40 7.62
C CYS A 93 10.38 -6.72 7.62
N ASP A 94 9.12 -6.69 8.04
CA ASP A 94 8.23 -7.84 8.02
C ASP A 94 7.52 -7.92 6.66
N LEU A 95 7.94 -8.88 5.84
CA LEU A 95 7.39 -9.09 4.49
C LEU A 95 5.97 -9.68 4.53
N THR A 96 5.62 -10.38 5.61
CA THR A 96 4.28 -10.96 5.76
C THR A 96 3.24 -9.89 6.00
N SER A 97 3.47 -9.02 6.96
CA SER A 97 2.58 -7.88 7.24
C SER A 97 2.78 -6.69 6.29
N ARG A 98 3.87 -6.68 5.52
CA ARG A 98 4.30 -5.59 4.65
C ARG A 98 4.49 -4.29 5.42
N ALA A 99 5.18 -4.41 6.54
CA ALA A 99 5.46 -3.31 7.44
C ALA A 99 6.95 -3.20 7.74
N VAL A 100 7.39 -1.97 7.97
CA VAL A 100 8.72 -1.65 8.49
C VAL A 100 8.54 -1.10 9.89
N HIS A 101 9.12 -1.78 10.87
CA HIS A 101 9.14 -1.36 12.27
C HIS A 101 10.50 -0.77 12.59
N PHE A 102 10.52 0.29 13.37
CA PHE A 102 11.75 0.94 13.84
C PHE A 102 11.71 1.14 15.34
N TRP A 103 12.83 0.90 16.00
CA TRP A 103 13.09 1.21 17.42
C TRP A 103 14.38 2.02 17.53
N SER A 104 14.31 3.12 18.27
CA SER A 104 15.51 3.92 18.59
C SER A 104 16.43 3.17 19.54
N GLU A 105 17.70 3.60 19.58
CA GLU A 105 18.73 2.97 20.45
C GLU A 105 18.38 3.00 21.92
N ASP A 106 17.74 4.07 22.39
CA ASP A 106 17.26 4.22 23.77
C ASP A 106 15.93 3.48 24.06
N GLY A 107 15.33 2.88 23.02
CA GLY A 107 14.02 2.23 23.11
C GLY A 107 12.83 3.19 23.29
N GLY A 108 13.08 4.48 23.32
CA GLY A 108 12.05 5.50 23.58
C GLY A 108 11.16 5.80 22.37
N THR A 109 11.64 5.52 21.18
CA THR A 109 10.88 5.76 19.94
C THR A 109 10.59 4.45 19.21
N TYR A 110 9.31 4.21 18.95
CA TYR A 110 8.83 3.16 18.08
C TYR A 110 8.02 3.74 16.93
N ARG A 111 8.27 3.24 15.72
CA ARG A 111 7.51 3.60 14.52
C ARG A 111 7.17 2.36 13.70
N VAL A 112 6.05 2.43 12.99
CA VAL A 112 5.65 1.40 12.02
C VAL A 112 5.15 2.08 10.76
N TYR A 113 5.61 1.56 9.61
CA TYR A 113 5.31 2.11 8.30
C TYR A 113 4.82 1.02 7.36
N PRO A 114 3.74 1.25 6.59
CA PRO A 114 3.38 0.36 5.49
C PRO A 114 4.46 0.37 4.43
N SER A 115 4.72 -0.79 3.83
CA SER A 115 5.78 -0.93 2.83
C SER A 115 5.35 -1.72 1.61
N SER A 116 5.99 -1.45 0.47
CA SER A 116 6.05 -2.39 -0.63
C SER A 116 7.18 -3.38 -0.40
N ILE A 117 6.97 -4.60 -0.88
CA ILE A 117 7.92 -5.72 -0.73
C ILE A 117 8.20 -6.36 -2.08
N PRO A 118 9.23 -7.24 -2.20
CA PRO A 118 9.55 -7.93 -3.43
C PRO A 118 8.36 -8.66 -4.04
N VAL A 119 8.27 -8.65 -5.37
CA VAL A 119 7.14 -9.24 -6.12
C VAL A 119 7.16 -10.76 -6.11
N SER A 120 8.34 -11.36 -5.95
CA SER A 120 8.55 -12.81 -6.00
C SER A 120 9.63 -13.25 -4.99
N GLU A 121 9.66 -14.55 -4.71
CA GLU A 121 10.61 -15.14 -3.75
C GLU A 121 12.06 -15.08 -4.24
N ASP A 122 12.30 -15.26 -5.52
CA ASP A 122 13.62 -15.16 -6.15
C ASP A 122 14.24 -13.77 -6.08
N LEU A 123 13.41 -12.72 -5.92
CA LEU A 123 13.84 -11.35 -5.67
C LEU A 123 13.90 -11.00 -4.19
N THR A 124 13.50 -11.93 -3.31
CA THR A 124 13.41 -11.70 -1.88
C THR A 124 14.66 -12.19 -1.18
N ARG A 125 15.28 -11.31 -0.41
CA ARG A 125 16.38 -11.69 0.50
C ARG A 125 15.96 -11.42 1.94
N THR A 126 16.08 -12.45 2.78
CA THR A 126 15.79 -12.37 4.21
C THR A 126 17.10 -12.51 5.02
N GLY A 127 17.04 -12.10 6.28
CA GLY A 127 18.18 -12.17 7.18
C GLY A 127 18.63 -10.82 7.70
N ARG A 128 19.83 -10.78 8.31
CA ARG A 128 20.39 -9.59 8.96
C ARG A 128 21.26 -8.79 8.00
N THR A 129 21.17 -7.50 8.10
CA THR A 129 21.97 -6.52 7.38
C THR A 129 22.03 -5.24 8.22
N GLU A 130 22.62 -4.17 7.69
CA GLU A 130 22.71 -2.87 8.35
C GLU A 130 22.68 -1.74 7.32
N ILE A 131 22.40 -0.54 7.78
CA ILE A 131 22.49 0.68 6.96
C ILE A 131 23.95 1.06 6.82
N ILE A 132 24.46 1.08 5.57
CA ILE A 132 25.84 1.49 5.26
C ILE A 132 25.94 2.86 4.63
N LYS A 133 24.83 3.41 4.09
CA LYS A 133 24.81 4.73 3.43
C LYS A 133 23.40 5.29 3.46
N LYS A 134 23.30 6.61 3.61
CA LYS A 134 22.05 7.38 3.58
C LYS A 134 22.16 8.44 2.49
N VAL A 135 21.13 8.59 1.66
CA VAL A 135 21.12 9.58 0.55
C VAL A 135 19.77 10.25 0.49
N GLU A 136 19.79 11.59 0.57
CA GLU A 136 18.68 12.46 0.22
C GLU A 136 18.78 12.78 -1.27
N GLY A 137 17.65 12.78 -1.99
CA GLY A 137 17.63 12.96 -3.44
C GLY A 137 18.45 11.89 -4.18
N PRO A 138 18.12 10.59 -4.02
CA PRO A 138 18.88 9.54 -4.69
C PRO A 138 18.68 9.58 -6.20
N SER A 139 19.70 9.20 -6.96
CA SER A 139 19.54 8.78 -8.36
C SER A 139 19.27 7.28 -8.44
N TRP A 140 18.63 6.86 -9.52
CA TRP A 140 18.32 5.47 -9.77
C TRP A 140 18.91 5.01 -11.12
N SER A 141 19.40 3.78 -11.16
CA SER A 141 19.71 3.03 -12.37
C SER A 141 19.24 1.61 -12.20
N PRO A 142 18.69 0.98 -13.24
CA PRO A 142 18.36 -0.44 -13.18
C PRO A 142 19.62 -1.28 -12.95
N THR A 143 19.49 -2.37 -12.20
CA THR A 143 20.54 -3.39 -12.15
C THR A 143 20.66 -4.09 -13.51
N PRO A 144 21.77 -4.78 -13.81
CA PRO A 144 21.89 -5.56 -15.05
C PRO A 144 20.70 -6.50 -15.27
N ASP A 145 20.27 -7.22 -14.24
CA ASP A 145 19.14 -8.15 -14.30
C ASP A 145 17.80 -7.44 -14.54
N MET A 146 17.59 -6.26 -13.95
CA MET A 146 16.42 -5.43 -14.24
C MET A 146 16.39 -4.97 -15.69
N LYS A 147 17.55 -4.53 -16.19
CA LYS A 147 17.69 -4.07 -17.59
C LYS A 147 17.50 -5.23 -18.57
N ALA A 148 17.97 -6.42 -18.25
CA ALA A 148 17.75 -7.61 -19.05
C ALA A 148 16.27 -7.99 -19.16
N ARG A 149 15.50 -7.83 -18.06
CA ARG A 149 14.05 -8.09 -18.06
C ARG A 149 13.24 -6.98 -18.71
N ASN A 150 13.72 -5.75 -18.65
CA ASN A 150 13.03 -4.55 -19.15
C ASN A 150 14.02 -3.67 -19.93
N PRO A 151 14.37 -4.04 -21.16
CA PRO A 151 15.37 -3.31 -21.96
C PRO A 151 14.99 -1.85 -22.25
N GLU A 152 13.68 -1.54 -22.24
CA GLU A 152 13.13 -0.20 -22.47
C GLU A 152 13.29 0.77 -21.31
N TRP A 153 13.64 0.27 -20.09
CA TRP A 153 13.83 1.14 -18.96
C TRP A 153 15.03 2.08 -19.16
N PRO A 154 14.94 3.32 -18.65
CA PRO A 154 16.04 4.26 -18.77
C PRO A 154 17.28 3.75 -18.02
N ASP A 155 18.46 4.04 -18.53
CA ASP A 155 19.72 3.66 -17.90
C ASP A 155 19.99 4.46 -16.60
N PHE A 156 19.38 5.64 -16.49
CA PHE A 156 19.55 6.54 -15.35
C PHE A 156 18.33 7.44 -15.18
N VAL A 157 17.93 7.64 -13.92
CA VAL A 157 16.93 8.63 -13.50
C VAL A 157 17.55 9.46 -12.37
N GLY A 158 17.65 10.78 -12.60
CA GLY A 158 18.14 11.72 -11.59
C GLY A 158 17.19 11.87 -10.41
N PRO A 159 17.60 12.62 -9.37
CA PRO A 159 16.68 13.02 -8.29
C PRO A 159 15.49 13.79 -8.85
N GLY A 160 14.30 13.53 -8.33
CA GLY A 160 13.09 14.21 -8.79
C GLY A 160 11.81 13.38 -8.57
N PRO A 161 10.66 13.94 -8.98
CA PRO A 161 9.35 13.32 -8.75
C PRO A 161 9.20 11.97 -9.46
N ASP A 162 9.88 11.75 -10.58
CA ASP A 162 9.80 10.52 -11.36
C ASP A 162 10.79 9.44 -10.92
N ASN A 163 11.60 9.73 -9.89
CA ASN A 163 12.62 8.79 -9.43
C ASN A 163 11.98 7.61 -8.68
N PRO A 164 12.23 6.35 -9.12
CA PRO A 164 11.68 5.17 -8.45
C PRO A 164 12.05 5.03 -6.96
N LEU A 165 13.16 5.63 -6.52
CA LEU A 165 13.61 5.61 -5.13
C LEU A 165 13.00 6.73 -4.27
N GLY A 166 12.18 7.60 -4.86
CA GLY A 166 11.56 8.71 -4.16
C GLY A 166 12.57 9.73 -3.62
N THR A 167 12.27 10.31 -2.46
CA THR A 167 13.01 11.46 -1.90
C THR A 167 14.25 11.08 -1.10
N HIS A 168 14.25 9.91 -0.46
CA HIS A 168 15.33 9.44 0.43
C HIS A 168 15.55 7.94 0.25
N ALA A 169 16.78 7.50 0.52
CA ALA A 169 17.09 6.07 0.50
C ALA A 169 18.17 5.71 1.52
N LEU A 170 18.02 4.51 2.11
CA LEU A 170 18.93 3.86 3.04
C LEU A 170 19.51 2.65 2.34
N TRP A 171 20.82 2.65 2.04
CA TRP A 171 21.52 1.53 1.45
C TRP A 171 21.83 0.51 2.53
N LEU A 172 21.49 -0.75 2.25
CA LEU A 172 21.84 -1.88 3.10
C LEU A 172 23.21 -2.45 2.72
N SER A 173 23.85 -3.20 3.60
CA SER A 173 25.13 -3.86 3.32
C SER A 173 25.01 -4.91 2.21
N TRP A 174 23.82 -5.34 1.86
CA TRP A 174 23.56 -6.20 0.71
C TRP A 174 23.58 -5.40 -0.59
N GLN A 175 24.30 -5.89 -1.57
CA GLN A 175 24.36 -5.26 -2.89
C GLN A 175 22.97 -5.09 -3.49
N TYR A 176 22.68 -3.88 -4.00
CA TYR A 176 21.41 -3.48 -4.62
C TYR A 176 20.18 -3.40 -3.70
N TYR A 177 20.28 -3.74 -2.42
CA TYR A 177 19.17 -3.66 -1.49
C TYR A 177 19.10 -2.29 -0.77
N ARG A 178 17.88 -1.75 -0.67
CA ARG A 178 17.62 -0.43 -0.06
C ARG A 178 16.26 -0.42 0.63
N ILE A 179 16.13 0.44 1.62
CA ILE A 179 14.83 0.96 2.07
C ILE A 179 14.75 2.38 1.52
N HIS A 180 13.67 2.71 0.77
CA HIS A 180 13.61 3.96 0.02
C HIS A 180 12.18 4.48 -0.13
N GLY A 181 12.02 5.71 -0.59
CA GLY A 181 10.73 6.29 -0.97
C GLY A 181 10.18 5.72 -2.27
N THR A 182 9.15 6.34 -2.80
CA THR A 182 8.60 5.93 -4.09
C THR A 182 7.98 7.11 -4.82
N HIS A 183 8.03 7.10 -6.13
CA HIS A 183 7.23 7.98 -6.99
C HIS A 183 5.82 7.42 -7.21
N ASP A 184 5.59 6.14 -6.94
CA ASP A 184 4.31 5.47 -7.15
C ASP A 184 3.75 4.90 -5.84
N THR A 185 2.91 5.68 -5.17
CA THR A 185 2.32 5.34 -3.88
C THR A 185 1.38 4.13 -3.92
N ARG A 186 0.87 3.75 -5.11
CA ARG A 186 0.02 2.57 -5.31
C ARG A 186 0.75 1.25 -5.02
N LYS A 187 2.08 1.28 -5.02
CA LYS A 187 2.93 0.13 -4.70
C LYS A 187 2.96 -0.22 -3.22
N ILE A 188 2.71 0.76 -2.34
CA ILE A 188 2.77 0.56 -0.89
C ILE A 188 1.66 -0.40 -0.44
N GLY A 189 2.01 -1.33 0.43
CA GLY A 189 1.13 -2.42 0.87
C GLY A 189 1.05 -3.60 -0.10
N ARG A 190 1.85 -3.64 -1.17
CA ARG A 190 1.79 -4.67 -2.21
C ARG A 190 3.14 -5.37 -2.44
N LYS A 191 3.08 -6.56 -3.05
CA LYS A 191 4.21 -7.24 -3.67
C LYS A 191 4.48 -6.56 -5.03
N SER A 192 5.43 -5.65 -5.10
CA SER A 192 5.60 -4.79 -6.28
C SER A 192 7.02 -4.33 -6.55
N SER A 193 8.00 -4.65 -5.70
CA SER A 193 9.39 -4.22 -5.86
C SER A 193 10.26 -5.30 -6.52
N ASN A 194 11.42 -4.88 -7.02
CA ASN A 194 12.46 -5.77 -7.55
C ASN A 194 13.54 -6.10 -6.49
N GLY A 195 13.14 -6.28 -5.23
CA GLY A 195 14.04 -6.66 -4.14
C GLY A 195 14.12 -5.65 -3.00
N CYS A 196 13.90 -4.36 -3.27
CA CYS A 196 13.96 -3.31 -2.26
C CYS A 196 12.66 -3.18 -1.45
N ILE A 197 12.73 -2.47 -0.33
CA ILE A 197 11.59 -2.14 0.53
C ILE A 197 11.22 -0.69 0.26
N GLY A 198 10.02 -0.45 -0.29
CA GLY A 198 9.53 0.89 -0.58
C GLY A 198 8.62 1.42 0.51
N LEU A 199 8.73 2.70 0.82
CA LEU A 199 7.88 3.44 1.76
C LEU A 199 7.26 4.66 1.07
N TYR A 200 6.25 5.26 1.67
CA TYR A 200 5.83 6.62 1.29
C TYR A 200 6.98 7.61 1.51
N ASN A 201 7.04 8.68 0.73
CA ASN A 201 8.14 9.65 0.81
C ASN A 201 8.24 10.34 2.17
N GLU A 202 7.13 10.66 2.81
CA GLU A 202 7.07 11.20 4.17
C GLU A 202 7.58 10.19 5.21
N HIS A 203 7.25 8.90 5.06
CA HIS A 203 7.70 7.85 5.98
C HIS A 203 9.19 7.58 5.86
N ILE A 204 9.74 7.51 4.64
CA ILE A 204 11.17 7.33 4.48
C ILE A 204 11.95 8.57 4.95
N LYS A 205 11.40 9.76 4.80
CA LYS A 205 12.01 10.99 5.31
C LYS A 205 12.08 10.98 6.84
N GLU A 206 11.01 10.58 7.52
CA GLU A 206 11.01 10.41 8.98
C GLU A 206 12.02 9.34 9.40
N LEU A 207 11.95 8.14 8.82
CA LEU A 207 12.86 7.03 9.12
C LEU A 207 14.32 7.41 8.85
N PHE A 208 14.58 8.14 7.78
CA PHE A 208 15.90 8.68 7.45
C PHE A 208 16.42 9.59 8.58
N GLY A 209 15.59 10.46 9.14
CA GLY A 209 15.98 11.30 10.27
C GLY A 209 16.28 10.52 11.55
N LEU A 210 15.54 9.43 11.79
CA LEU A 210 15.64 8.60 12.99
C LEU A 210 16.81 7.60 12.96
N THR A 211 17.29 7.22 11.77
CA THR A 211 18.32 6.20 11.57
C THR A 211 19.72 6.80 11.42
N LYS A 212 20.73 5.97 11.65
CA LYS A 212 22.14 6.31 11.41
C LYS A 212 22.86 5.16 10.67
N ILE A 213 24.06 5.42 10.18
CA ILE A 213 24.92 4.34 9.63
C ILE A 213 25.20 3.35 10.76
N GLY A 214 25.13 2.05 10.46
CA GLY A 214 25.21 0.97 11.44
C GLY A 214 23.88 0.64 12.14
N THR A 215 22.76 1.31 11.80
CA THR A 215 21.42 0.86 12.26
C THR A 215 21.18 -0.56 11.76
N GLN A 216 20.85 -1.45 12.70
CA GLN A 216 20.60 -2.86 12.43
C GLN A 216 19.32 -3.04 11.61
N VAL A 217 19.34 -3.96 10.65
CA VAL A 217 18.16 -4.29 9.84
C VAL A 217 17.98 -5.79 9.80
N LEU A 218 16.76 -6.25 10.07
CA LEU A 218 16.35 -7.64 9.88
C LEU A 218 15.18 -7.69 8.89
N VAL A 219 15.29 -8.53 7.88
CA VAL A 219 14.21 -8.81 6.91
C VAL A 219 13.71 -10.23 7.13
N ILE A 220 12.40 -10.42 7.40
CA ILE A 220 11.72 -11.70 7.67
C ILE A 220 10.48 -11.88 6.80
#